data_3c5faef17396b59d336ecf7a9bf19a2c
#
_entry.id   3c5faef17396b59d336ecf7a9bf19a2c
#
_cell.length_a   1.000
_cell.length_b   1.000
_cell.length_c   1.000
_cell.angle_alpha   90.00
_cell.angle_beta   90.00
_cell.angle_gamma   90.00
#
_symmetry.space_group_name_H-M   'P 1'
#
loop_
_entity.id
_entity.type
_entity.pdbx_description
1 polymer ?
#
loop_
_entity_poly.entity_id
_entity_poly.type
_entity_poly.pdbx_seq_one_letter_code
_entity_poly.pdbx_strand_id
1 'polypeptide(L)'
;MGRKAAASAEGLRGSTSGRALEKLSQLRWPLGLKGSLLAVAIMALLGLLSFTAIREATTTGREPIAAGRTVAAPPKLAFTRAEETYIQALWPIHGDVERSAVRLSLGKIFYKIDDIGKPDLKARVDASLAAFRRAEERIQALQPPPSLAAAHEEYLAAVRLFQQSALETLKMFDDGDDGHLLAAYPIGQEGSDKIREVGVKFWRDEFPPN
;
A
#
# COMPACT_ATOMS: atom_id res chain seq x y z
N MET A 1 25.77 45.05 -62.00
CA MET A 1 24.59 45.03 -62.90
C MET A 1 23.77 43.88 -62.46
N GLY A 2 22.56 43.87 -61.97
CA GLY A 2 21.41 44.72 -62.03
C GLY A 2 20.36 44.04 -61.15
N ARG A 3 19.77 44.79 -60.28
CA ARG A 3 18.37 45.16 -60.17
C ARG A 3 17.37 44.03 -59.93
N LYS A 4 16.74 44.06 -58.68
CA LYS A 4 15.31 44.46 -58.43
C LYS A 4 14.29 43.40 -58.84
N ALA A 5 13.31 43.03 -58.11
CA ALA A 5 12.24 43.69 -57.33
C ALA A 5 11.50 42.58 -56.52
N ALA A 6 11.11 42.76 -55.32
CA ALA A 6 9.87 43.36 -54.79
C ALA A 6 8.58 42.62 -55.18
N ALA A 7 7.86 42.19 -54.17
CA ALA A 7 6.48 42.49 -53.80
C ALA A 7 5.91 41.37 -52.93
N SER A 8 5.61 41.61 -51.66
CA SER A 8 4.29 41.83 -51.08
C SER A 8 3.23 40.78 -51.43
N ALA A 9 2.88 39.97 -50.41
CA ALA A 9 1.51 39.53 -50.18
C ALA A 9 1.29 39.34 -48.69
N GLU A 10 0.72 40.35 -48.08
CA GLU A 10 -0.07 40.27 -46.84
C GLU A 10 -1.25 39.32 -47.05
N GLY A 11 -1.57 38.59 -46.04
CA GLY A 11 -2.78 37.77 -46.06
C GLY A 11 -3.02 37.06 -44.74
N LEU A 12 -3.50 37.76 -43.76
CA LEU A 12 -4.54 37.33 -42.80
C LEU A 12 -4.69 35.81 -42.60
N ARG A 13 -4.17 35.28 -41.50
CA ARG A 13 -4.82 34.17 -40.81
C ARG A 13 -4.88 34.43 -39.32
N GLY A 14 -6.13 34.58 -38.88
CA GLY A 14 -6.55 35.00 -37.58
C GLY A 14 -6.05 34.13 -36.43
N SER A 15 -5.41 34.79 -35.52
CA SER A 15 -5.12 34.39 -34.16
C SER A 15 -6.41 34.41 -33.36
N THR A 16 -7.12 33.29 -33.27
CA THR A 16 -8.25 33.11 -32.33
C THR A 16 -8.12 31.90 -31.46
N SER A 17 -7.06 31.07 -31.62
CA SER A 17 -6.88 29.86 -30.83
C SER A 17 -6.05 30.04 -29.53
N GLY A 18 -5.30 31.17 -29.41
CA GLY A 18 -4.41 31.39 -28.26
C GLY A 18 -5.10 31.89 -26.97
N ARG A 19 -6.24 32.57 -27.11
CA ARG A 19 -6.92 33.20 -25.95
C ARG A 19 -7.84 32.26 -25.16
N ALA A 20 -8.19 31.10 -25.70
CA ALA A 20 -9.02 30.12 -25.00
C ALA A 20 -8.21 29.25 -24.00
N LEU A 21 -6.92 28.98 -24.31
CA LEU A 21 -6.05 28.19 -23.46
C LEU A 21 -5.46 29.00 -22.30
N GLU A 22 -5.29 30.31 -22.47
CA GLU A 22 -4.77 31.21 -21.43
C GLU A 22 -5.79 31.44 -20.29
N LYS A 23 -7.09 31.32 -20.57
CA LYS A 23 -8.13 31.43 -19.54
C LYS A 23 -8.30 30.18 -18.68
N LEU A 24 -7.84 29.01 -19.12
CA LEU A 24 -7.88 27.77 -18.32
C LEU A 24 -6.73 27.67 -17.32
N SER A 25 -5.61 28.36 -17.58
CA SER A 25 -4.47 28.38 -16.64
C SER A 25 -4.70 29.28 -15.41
N GLN A 26 -5.73 30.12 -15.42
CA GLN A 26 -6.06 31.01 -14.29
C GLN A 26 -7.12 30.43 -13.33
N LEU A 27 -7.64 29.22 -13.60
CA LEU A 27 -8.50 28.54 -12.65
C LEU A 27 -7.64 27.86 -11.56
N ARG A 28 -6.89 28.69 -10.81
CA ARG A 28 -6.36 28.29 -9.52
C ARG A 28 -7.55 28.16 -8.56
N TRP A 29 -8.07 26.96 -8.44
CA TRP A 29 -8.98 26.64 -7.36
C TRP A 29 -8.23 26.85 -6.04
N PRO A 30 -8.69 27.74 -5.15
CA PRO A 30 -8.16 27.81 -3.82
C PRO A 30 -8.67 26.57 -3.07
N LEU A 31 -8.01 25.43 -3.25
CA LEU A 31 -8.14 24.28 -2.35
C LEU A 31 -7.42 24.60 -1.03
N GLY A 32 -7.73 25.77 -0.49
CA GLY A 32 -7.47 26.11 0.89
C GLY A 32 -8.41 25.31 1.79
N LEU A 33 -8.09 25.22 3.06
CA LEU A 33 -8.71 24.55 4.21
C LEU A 33 -10.19 24.09 4.08
N LYS A 34 -11.01 24.78 3.28
CA LYS A 34 -12.44 24.47 3.05
C LYS A 34 -12.67 23.22 2.19
N GLY A 35 -11.75 22.90 1.26
CA GLY A 35 -11.86 21.69 0.44
C GLY A 35 -11.52 20.42 1.23
N SER A 36 -10.54 20.52 2.13
CA SER A 36 -10.17 19.41 3.02
C SER A 36 -11.28 19.07 4.02
N LEU A 37 -11.98 20.09 4.55
CA LEU A 37 -13.11 19.87 5.46
C LEU A 37 -14.30 19.19 4.76
N LEU A 38 -14.55 19.53 3.49
CA LEU A 38 -15.61 18.89 2.71
C LEU A 38 -15.29 17.40 2.42
N ALA A 39 -14.05 17.09 2.07
CA ALA A 39 -13.61 15.72 1.83
C ALA A 39 -13.69 14.86 3.10
N VAL A 40 -13.28 15.38 4.26
CA VAL A 40 -13.41 14.70 5.55
C VAL A 40 -14.88 14.50 5.93
N ALA A 41 -15.75 15.50 5.67
CA ALA A 41 -17.18 15.39 5.94
C ALA A 41 -17.86 14.32 5.06
N ILE A 42 -17.48 14.21 3.78
CA ILE A 42 -17.99 13.18 2.87
C ILE A 42 -17.53 11.78 3.31
N MET A 43 -16.28 11.62 3.69
CA MET A 43 -15.75 10.34 4.20
C MET A 43 -16.41 9.94 5.52
N ALA A 44 -16.67 10.89 6.42
CA ALA A 44 -17.40 10.62 7.66
C ALA A 44 -18.86 10.23 7.40
N LEU A 45 -19.52 10.87 6.43
CA LEU A 45 -20.90 10.57 6.04
C LEU A 45 -21.03 9.19 5.40
N LEU A 46 -20.09 8.82 4.51
CA LEU A 46 -20.04 7.50 3.89
C LEU A 46 -19.75 6.40 4.93
N GLY A 47 -18.87 6.66 5.90
CA GLY A 47 -18.61 5.75 7.02
C GLY A 47 -19.83 5.56 7.92
N LEU A 48 -20.59 6.62 8.20
CA LEU A 48 -21.80 6.56 9.01
C LEU A 48 -22.93 5.81 8.29
N LEU A 49 -23.12 6.02 6.99
CA LEU A 49 -24.11 5.32 6.17
C LEU A 49 -23.80 3.81 6.06
N SER A 50 -22.52 3.45 5.94
CA SER A 50 -22.10 2.03 5.95
C SER A 50 -22.36 1.37 7.30
N PHE A 51 -22.12 2.09 8.40
CA PHE A 51 -22.36 1.58 9.75
C PHE A 51 -23.85 1.37 10.05
N THR A 52 -24.74 2.26 9.60
CA THR A 52 -26.19 2.10 9.78
C THR A 52 -26.74 0.95 8.94
N ALA A 53 -26.28 0.78 7.68
CA ALA A 53 -26.70 -0.32 6.82
C ALA A 53 -26.32 -1.70 7.39
N ILE A 54 -25.14 -1.82 8.00
CA ILE A 54 -24.72 -3.06 8.67
C ILE A 54 -25.57 -3.33 9.92
N ARG A 55 -25.96 -2.29 10.65
CA ARG A 55 -26.77 -2.43 11.87
C ARG A 55 -28.21 -2.85 11.57
N GLU A 56 -28.81 -2.36 10.48
CA GLU A 56 -30.16 -2.77 10.05
C GLU A 56 -30.19 -4.19 9.48
N ALA A 57 -29.14 -4.61 8.74
CA ALA A 57 -29.04 -5.98 8.24
C ALA A 57 -28.91 -7.03 9.35
N THR A 58 -28.40 -6.64 10.53
CA THR A 58 -28.28 -7.54 11.69
C THR A 58 -29.54 -7.59 12.56
N THR A 59 -30.50 -6.65 12.42
CA THR A 59 -31.72 -6.62 13.25
C THR A 59 -32.96 -7.21 12.58
N THR A 60 -32.99 -7.35 11.25
CA THR A 60 -34.21 -7.77 10.51
C THR A 60 -34.28 -9.27 10.23
N GLY A 61 -33.39 -10.10 10.73
CA GLY A 61 -33.32 -11.52 10.39
C GLY A 61 -33.27 -12.49 11.58
N ARG A 62 -33.86 -12.14 12.72
CA ARG A 62 -33.89 -13.07 13.85
C ARG A 62 -35.26 -13.71 13.98
N GLU A 63 -35.59 -14.63 13.08
CA GLU A 63 -36.54 -15.69 13.42
C GLU A 63 -35.94 -16.55 14.56
N PRO A 64 -36.72 -16.98 15.55
CA PRO A 64 -36.24 -17.88 16.57
C PRO A 64 -35.97 -19.24 15.91
N ILE A 65 -34.75 -19.45 15.45
CA ILE A 65 -34.28 -20.77 15.04
C ILE A 65 -34.33 -21.63 16.27
N ALA A 66 -35.25 -22.61 16.24
CA ALA A 66 -35.36 -23.69 17.19
C ALA A 66 -33.97 -24.19 17.59
N ALA A 67 -33.77 -24.48 18.86
CA ALA A 67 -32.53 -24.96 19.49
C ALA A 67 -31.91 -26.12 18.69
N GLY A 68 -31.24 -25.76 17.58
CA GLY A 68 -30.48 -26.66 16.73
C GLY A 68 -29.06 -26.71 17.26
N ARG A 69 -28.65 -27.89 17.64
CA ARG A 69 -27.30 -28.35 17.92
C ARG A 69 -26.24 -27.27 17.63
N THR A 70 -25.69 -26.66 18.67
CA THR A 70 -24.40 -25.98 18.60
C THR A 70 -23.40 -27.04 18.13
N VAL A 71 -23.11 -27.03 16.81
CA VAL A 71 -21.94 -27.75 16.29
C VAL A 71 -20.76 -27.06 16.97
N ALA A 72 -20.21 -27.70 18.00
CA ALA A 72 -19.00 -27.22 18.64
C ALA A 72 -17.96 -27.00 17.53
N ALA A 73 -17.45 -25.78 17.41
CA ALA A 73 -16.35 -25.51 16.50
C ALA A 73 -15.25 -26.55 16.77
N PRO A 74 -14.65 -27.14 15.71
CA PRO A 74 -13.60 -28.12 15.90
C PRO A 74 -12.55 -27.52 16.83
N PRO A 75 -12.04 -28.26 17.81
CA PRO A 75 -11.04 -27.75 18.74
C PRO A 75 -9.87 -27.19 17.95
N LYS A 76 -9.53 -25.91 18.16
CA LYS A 76 -8.31 -25.32 17.61
C LYS A 76 -7.16 -26.20 18.10
N LEU A 77 -6.41 -26.77 17.16
CA LEU A 77 -5.20 -27.53 17.50
C LEU A 77 -4.26 -26.56 18.23
N ALA A 78 -4.02 -26.83 19.52
CA ALA A 78 -3.06 -26.08 20.30
C ALA A 78 -1.66 -26.26 19.72
N PHE A 79 -0.86 -25.20 19.71
CA PHE A 79 0.54 -25.30 19.33
C PHE A 79 1.30 -26.15 20.35
N THR A 80 2.29 -26.88 19.88
CA THR A 80 3.28 -27.49 20.77
C THR A 80 4.15 -26.40 21.39
N ARG A 81 4.79 -26.69 22.50
CA ARG A 81 5.70 -25.73 23.16
C ARG A 81 6.83 -25.24 22.23
N ALA A 82 7.31 -26.09 21.34
CA ALA A 82 8.35 -25.72 20.36
C ALA A 82 7.80 -24.71 19.33
N GLU A 83 6.59 -24.93 18.85
CA GLU A 83 5.90 -24.01 17.93
C GLU A 83 5.62 -22.66 18.60
N GLU A 84 5.11 -22.67 19.83
CA GLU A 84 4.87 -21.43 20.61
C GLU A 84 6.15 -20.63 20.80
N THR A 85 7.25 -21.29 21.17
CA THR A 85 8.56 -20.62 21.34
C THR A 85 9.02 -19.99 20.04
N TYR A 86 8.89 -20.70 18.92
CA TYR A 86 9.25 -20.19 17.59
C TYR A 86 8.38 -18.98 17.22
N ILE A 87 7.06 -19.08 17.36
CA ILE A 87 6.11 -18.02 17.03
C ILE A 87 6.38 -16.75 17.87
N GLN A 88 6.65 -16.92 19.18
CA GLN A 88 7.01 -15.81 20.05
C GLN A 88 8.32 -15.13 19.64
N ALA A 89 9.31 -15.89 19.16
CA ALA A 89 10.57 -15.33 18.65
C ALA A 89 10.38 -14.59 17.31
N LEU A 90 9.47 -15.07 16.47
CA LEU A 90 9.15 -14.45 15.17
C LEU A 90 8.33 -13.16 15.33
N TRP A 91 7.49 -13.06 16.37
CA TRP A 91 6.54 -11.94 16.55
C TRP A 91 7.17 -10.54 16.50
N PRO A 92 8.24 -10.21 17.25
CA PRO A 92 8.86 -8.89 17.17
C PRO A 92 9.47 -8.60 15.78
N ILE A 93 9.93 -9.64 15.07
CA ILE A 93 10.44 -9.49 13.70
C ILE A 93 9.30 -9.14 12.76
N HIS A 94 8.16 -9.80 12.89
CA HIS A 94 6.94 -9.52 12.14
C HIS A 94 6.50 -8.06 12.30
N GLY A 95 6.46 -7.55 13.53
CA GLY A 95 6.13 -6.16 13.78
C GLY A 95 7.10 -5.16 13.12
N ASP A 96 8.40 -5.50 13.01
CA ASP A 96 9.38 -4.69 12.30
C ASP A 96 9.14 -4.72 10.77
N VAL A 97 8.81 -5.88 10.21
CA VAL A 97 8.47 -6.05 8.79
C VAL A 97 7.24 -5.24 8.43
N GLU A 98 6.15 -5.39 9.19
CA GLU A 98 4.89 -4.68 8.93
C GLU A 98 5.05 -3.17 9.01
N ARG A 99 5.67 -2.65 10.06
CA ARG A 99 5.93 -1.21 10.18
C ARG A 99 6.76 -0.67 9.00
N SER A 100 7.69 -1.47 8.50
CA SER A 100 8.54 -1.07 7.37
C SER A 100 7.79 -1.13 6.05
N ALA A 101 6.91 -2.12 5.85
CA ALA A 101 6.03 -2.22 4.69
C ALA A 101 5.04 -1.04 4.62
N VAL A 102 4.42 -0.70 5.75
CA VAL A 102 3.55 0.49 5.87
C VAL A 102 4.33 1.78 5.59
N ARG A 103 5.53 1.95 6.16
CA ARG A 103 6.38 3.13 5.92
C ARG A 103 6.73 3.28 4.45
N LEU A 104 7.09 2.19 3.77
CA LEU A 104 7.41 2.17 2.35
C LEU A 104 6.18 2.54 1.51
N SER A 105 5.03 1.94 1.79
CA SER A 105 3.78 2.19 1.06
C SER A 105 3.30 3.62 1.23
N LEU A 106 3.23 4.11 2.47
CA LEU A 106 2.84 5.50 2.77
C LEU A 106 3.84 6.51 2.18
N GLY A 107 5.13 6.19 2.18
CA GLY A 107 6.15 7.05 1.54
C GLY A 107 5.86 7.25 0.06
N LYS A 108 5.54 6.17 -0.68
CA LYS A 108 5.16 6.25 -2.10
C LYS A 108 3.88 7.06 -2.32
N ILE A 109 2.86 6.87 -1.46
CA ILE A 109 1.61 7.61 -1.54
C ILE A 109 1.85 9.11 -1.29
N PHE A 110 2.54 9.48 -0.21
CA PHE A 110 2.82 10.87 0.14
C PHE A 110 3.63 11.58 -0.95
N TYR A 111 4.58 10.88 -1.57
CA TYR A 111 5.30 11.42 -2.72
C TYR A 111 4.37 11.68 -3.93
N LYS A 112 3.46 10.75 -4.23
CA LYS A 112 2.52 10.90 -5.36
C LYS A 112 1.50 12.01 -5.18
N ILE A 113 1.19 12.41 -3.96
CA ILE A 113 0.30 13.55 -3.65
C ILE A 113 1.07 14.84 -3.31
N ASP A 114 2.37 14.87 -3.62
CA ASP A 114 3.27 16.01 -3.39
C ASP A 114 3.38 16.48 -1.91
N ASP A 115 3.12 15.56 -0.96
CA ASP A 115 3.24 15.84 0.48
C ASP A 115 4.70 15.72 0.96
N ILE A 116 5.50 14.89 0.29
CA ILE A 116 6.95 14.76 0.54
C ILE A 116 7.76 14.85 -0.75
N GLY A 117 8.99 15.34 -0.64
CA GLY A 117 9.93 15.41 -1.76
C GLY A 117 10.69 14.10 -2.01
N LYS A 118 11.41 14.05 -3.16
CA LYS A 118 12.29 12.90 -3.51
C LYS A 118 13.29 12.52 -2.41
N PRO A 119 13.98 13.46 -1.73
CA PRO A 119 14.92 13.09 -0.65
C PRO A 119 14.25 12.37 0.52
N ASP A 120 13.04 12.81 0.93
CA ASP A 120 12.29 12.20 2.02
C ASP A 120 11.78 10.81 1.64
N LEU A 121 11.30 10.64 0.40
CA LEU A 121 10.93 9.32 -0.12
C LEU A 121 12.15 8.39 -0.10
N LYS A 122 13.30 8.85 -0.64
CA LYS A 122 14.52 8.04 -0.65
C LYS A 122 14.92 7.58 0.75
N ALA A 123 14.93 8.48 1.71
CA ALA A 123 15.26 8.16 3.10
C ALA A 123 14.31 7.10 3.70
N ARG A 124 13.00 7.18 3.39
CA ARG A 124 12.01 6.18 3.84
C ARG A 124 12.23 4.82 3.18
N VAL A 125 12.55 4.79 1.87
CA VAL A 125 12.83 3.56 1.13
C VAL A 125 14.10 2.90 1.65
N ASP A 126 15.20 3.65 1.81
CA ASP A 126 16.47 3.15 2.35
C ASP A 126 16.30 2.57 3.76
N ALA A 127 15.56 3.28 4.63
CA ALA A 127 15.28 2.81 5.99
C ALA A 127 14.44 1.52 5.99
N SER A 128 13.46 1.41 5.10
CA SER A 128 12.62 0.21 4.99
C SER A 128 13.42 -0.97 4.44
N LEU A 129 14.23 -0.75 3.39
CA LEU A 129 15.12 -1.79 2.85
C LEU A 129 16.09 -2.33 3.89
N ALA A 130 16.72 -1.44 4.66
CA ALA A 130 17.60 -1.84 5.74
C ALA A 130 16.89 -2.64 6.84
N ALA A 131 15.63 -2.29 7.14
CA ALA A 131 14.82 -3.04 8.10
C ALA A 131 14.45 -4.43 7.58
N PHE A 132 14.07 -4.58 6.31
CA PHE A 132 13.76 -5.87 5.70
C PHE A 132 14.99 -6.79 5.66
N ARG A 133 16.18 -6.26 5.36
CA ARG A 133 17.43 -7.04 5.39
C ARG A 133 17.72 -7.56 6.80
N ARG A 134 17.63 -6.70 7.81
CA ARG A 134 17.80 -7.14 9.22
C ARG A 134 16.73 -8.15 9.63
N ALA A 135 15.50 -8.01 9.15
CA ALA A 135 14.44 -8.98 9.42
C ALA A 135 14.79 -10.33 8.79
N GLU A 136 15.22 -10.37 7.52
CA GLU A 136 15.65 -11.59 6.85
C GLU A 136 16.77 -12.30 7.62
N GLU A 137 17.84 -11.59 8.01
CA GLU A 137 18.94 -12.13 8.80
C GLU A 137 18.45 -12.75 10.12
N ARG A 138 17.55 -12.05 10.83
CA ARG A 138 16.99 -12.53 12.09
C ARG A 138 16.10 -13.75 11.90
N ILE A 139 15.30 -13.81 10.82
CA ILE A 139 14.45 -14.96 10.51
C ILE A 139 15.31 -16.16 10.16
N GLN A 140 16.34 -16.00 9.33
CA GLN A 140 17.28 -17.07 8.97
C GLN A 140 18.04 -17.67 10.20
N ALA A 141 18.22 -16.86 11.24
CA ALA A 141 18.81 -17.32 12.49
C ALA A 141 17.86 -18.15 13.36
N LEU A 142 16.54 -18.12 13.10
CA LEU A 142 15.56 -18.91 13.83
C LEU A 142 15.59 -20.37 13.34
N GLN A 143 15.35 -21.28 14.27
CA GLN A 143 15.23 -22.72 14.00
C GLN A 143 13.74 -23.11 14.01
N PRO A 144 13.09 -23.23 12.85
CA PRO A 144 11.68 -23.60 12.82
C PRO A 144 11.49 -25.07 13.21
N PRO A 145 10.44 -25.39 13.99
CA PRO A 145 10.02 -26.78 14.16
C PRO A 145 9.65 -27.39 12.80
N PRO A 146 9.78 -28.71 12.61
CA PRO A 146 9.49 -29.37 11.33
C PRO A 146 8.09 -29.05 10.76
N SER A 147 7.10 -28.92 11.64
CA SER A 147 5.71 -28.56 11.29
C SER A 147 5.55 -27.12 10.75
N LEU A 148 6.47 -26.21 11.07
CA LEU A 148 6.46 -24.81 10.64
C LEU A 148 7.54 -24.49 9.61
N ALA A 149 8.36 -25.46 9.19
CA ALA A 149 9.47 -25.22 8.27
C ALA A 149 8.99 -24.63 6.92
N ALA A 150 7.92 -25.15 6.34
CA ALA A 150 7.37 -24.62 5.10
C ALA A 150 6.85 -23.18 5.26
N ALA A 151 6.15 -22.89 6.37
CA ALA A 151 5.67 -21.55 6.67
C ALA A 151 6.82 -20.56 6.92
N HIS A 152 7.92 -21.00 7.50
CA HIS A 152 9.14 -20.22 7.67
C HIS A 152 9.73 -19.78 6.32
N GLU A 153 9.86 -20.70 5.36
CA GLU A 153 10.37 -20.39 4.02
C GLU A 153 9.42 -19.45 3.25
N GLU A 154 8.10 -19.66 3.35
CA GLU A 154 7.11 -18.76 2.77
C GLU A 154 7.22 -17.34 3.36
N TYR A 155 7.46 -17.23 4.67
CA TYR A 155 7.65 -15.94 5.33
C TYR A 155 8.94 -15.24 4.86
N LEU A 156 10.05 -15.98 4.74
CA LEU A 156 11.28 -15.45 4.15
C LEU A 156 11.07 -14.95 2.72
N ALA A 157 10.36 -15.71 1.90
CA ALA A 157 10.02 -15.31 0.54
C ALA A 157 9.23 -14.00 0.50
N ALA A 158 8.28 -13.82 1.42
CA ALA A 158 7.51 -12.57 1.54
C ALA A 158 8.41 -11.36 1.91
N VAL A 159 9.34 -11.53 2.85
CA VAL A 159 10.27 -10.46 3.24
C VAL A 159 11.18 -10.08 2.07
N ARG A 160 11.62 -11.04 1.27
CA ARG A 160 12.40 -10.79 0.05
C ARG A 160 11.63 -10.03 -1.01
N LEU A 161 10.32 -10.26 -1.15
CA LEU A 161 9.47 -9.47 -2.04
C LEU A 161 9.39 -8.00 -1.60
N PHE A 162 9.30 -7.71 -0.30
CA PHE A 162 9.39 -6.33 0.19
C PHE A 162 10.75 -5.69 -0.10
N GLN A 163 11.85 -6.43 0.01
CA GLN A 163 13.17 -5.93 -0.40
C GLN A 163 13.21 -5.61 -1.90
N GLN A 164 12.68 -6.50 -2.74
CA GLN A 164 12.61 -6.29 -4.19
C GLN A 164 11.75 -5.07 -4.53
N SER A 165 10.60 -4.88 -3.87
CA SER A 165 9.76 -3.69 -4.05
C SER A 165 10.50 -2.40 -3.65
N ALA A 166 11.28 -2.44 -2.57
CA ALA A 166 12.09 -1.29 -2.17
C ALA A 166 13.22 -1.01 -3.17
N LEU A 167 13.93 -2.05 -3.65
CA LEU A 167 14.98 -1.93 -4.65
C LEU A 167 14.43 -1.41 -5.98
N GLU A 168 13.26 -1.88 -6.41
CA GLU A 168 12.60 -1.37 -7.61
C GLU A 168 12.27 0.11 -7.47
N THR A 169 11.75 0.51 -6.29
CA THR A 169 11.49 1.92 -5.99
C THR A 169 12.76 2.78 -6.03
N LEU A 170 13.93 2.25 -5.63
CA LEU A 170 15.19 2.99 -5.63
C LEU A 170 15.68 3.33 -7.03
N LYS A 171 15.36 2.55 -8.06
CA LYS A 171 15.78 2.81 -9.45
C LYS A 171 15.33 4.18 -9.95
N MET A 172 14.15 4.67 -9.50
CA MET A 172 13.66 6.00 -9.86
C MET A 172 14.61 7.15 -9.47
N PHE A 173 15.50 6.93 -8.49
CA PHE A 173 16.48 7.94 -8.08
C PHE A 173 17.73 7.91 -8.95
N ASP A 174 17.96 6.81 -9.68
CA ASP A 174 19.11 6.63 -10.56
C ASP A 174 18.81 7.18 -11.95
N ASP A 175 17.61 6.92 -12.48
CA ASP A 175 17.21 7.30 -13.86
C ASP A 175 16.14 8.41 -13.93
N GLY A 176 15.51 8.73 -12.81
CA GLY A 176 14.47 9.76 -12.73
C GLY A 176 13.09 9.30 -13.19
N ASP A 177 12.91 8.02 -13.55
CA ASP A 177 11.63 7.47 -14.02
C ASP A 177 10.72 7.07 -12.84
N ASP A 178 9.64 7.82 -12.66
CA ASP A 178 8.60 7.51 -11.68
C ASP A 178 7.82 6.21 -12.00
N GLY A 179 7.99 5.63 -13.19
CA GLY A 179 7.41 4.35 -13.58
C GLY A 179 7.83 3.20 -12.64
N HIS A 180 9.01 3.31 -12.02
CA HIS A 180 9.48 2.35 -11.02
C HIS A 180 8.60 2.25 -9.78
N LEU A 181 7.87 3.32 -9.41
CA LEU A 181 6.88 3.26 -8.33
C LEU A 181 5.70 2.34 -8.67
N LEU A 182 5.27 2.39 -9.95
CA LEU A 182 4.19 1.53 -10.44
C LEU A 182 4.65 0.08 -10.56
N ALA A 183 5.88 -0.16 -11.03
CA ALA A 183 6.48 -1.49 -11.13
C ALA A 183 6.71 -2.12 -9.74
N ALA A 184 7.06 -1.32 -8.73
CA ALA A 184 7.28 -1.79 -7.37
C ALA A 184 5.98 -2.17 -6.63
N TYR A 185 4.82 -1.66 -7.08
CA TYR A 185 3.55 -1.87 -6.39
C TYR A 185 3.11 -3.35 -6.36
N PRO A 186 3.00 -4.06 -7.50
CA PRO A 186 2.59 -5.46 -7.49
C PRO A 186 3.54 -6.37 -6.69
N ILE A 187 4.84 -6.08 -6.69
CA ILE A 187 5.84 -6.83 -5.92
C ILE A 187 5.57 -6.69 -4.42
N GLY A 188 5.33 -5.47 -3.96
CA GLY A 188 5.00 -5.21 -2.56
C GLY A 188 3.65 -5.79 -2.15
N GLN A 189 2.66 -5.79 -3.06
CA GLN A 189 1.36 -6.40 -2.84
C GLN A 189 1.48 -7.92 -2.68
N GLU A 190 2.23 -8.59 -3.54
CA GLU A 190 2.50 -10.03 -3.42
C GLU A 190 3.16 -10.36 -2.07
N GLY A 191 4.12 -9.55 -1.62
CA GLY A 191 4.72 -9.69 -0.29
C GLY A 191 3.70 -9.61 0.84
N SER A 192 2.77 -8.63 0.75
CA SER A 192 1.70 -8.47 1.74
C SER A 192 0.73 -9.64 1.76
N ASP A 193 0.34 -10.15 0.59
CA ASP A 193 -0.57 -11.29 0.46
C ASP A 193 0.06 -12.56 1.04
N LYS A 194 1.35 -12.82 0.75
CA LYS A 194 2.10 -13.94 1.35
C LYS A 194 2.22 -13.81 2.87
N ILE A 195 2.51 -12.63 3.41
CA ILE A 195 2.53 -12.41 4.87
C ILE A 195 1.18 -12.75 5.49
N ARG A 196 0.07 -12.35 4.85
CA ARG A 196 -1.28 -12.64 5.33
C ARG A 196 -1.57 -14.13 5.31
N GLU A 197 -1.24 -14.83 4.21
CA GLU A 197 -1.43 -16.29 4.09
C GLU A 197 -0.65 -17.06 5.15
N VAL A 198 0.61 -16.68 5.37
CA VAL A 198 1.45 -17.32 6.39
C VAL A 198 1.02 -16.92 7.80
N GLY A 199 0.59 -15.68 7.98
CA GLY A 199 0.12 -15.15 9.26
C GLY A 199 -1.02 -15.96 9.87
N VAL A 200 -1.95 -16.46 9.04
CA VAL A 200 -3.03 -17.36 9.49
C VAL A 200 -2.48 -18.64 10.13
N LYS A 201 -1.32 -19.12 9.71
CA LYS A 201 -0.67 -20.33 10.26
C LYS A 201 -0.02 -20.05 11.63
N PHE A 202 0.54 -18.84 11.83
CA PHE A 202 1.26 -18.44 13.03
C PHE A 202 0.37 -17.76 14.07
N TRP A 203 -0.53 -16.84 13.61
CA TRP A 203 -1.32 -15.96 14.48
C TRP A 203 -2.80 -16.05 14.15
N ARG A 204 -3.38 -17.22 14.40
CA ARG A 204 -4.75 -17.59 14.01
C ARG A 204 -5.84 -16.66 14.53
N ASP A 205 -5.57 -15.94 15.61
CA ASP A 205 -6.54 -15.04 16.23
C ASP A 205 -6.42 -13.58 15.77
N GLU A 206 -5.30 -13.20 15.13
CA GLU A 206 -5.06 -11.83 14.64
C GLU A 206 -5.45 -11.63 13.18
N PHE A 207 -5.56 -12.71 12.42
CA PHE A 207 -6.03 -12.69 11.04
C PHE A 207 -7.32 -13.50 10.94
N PRO A 208 -8.49 -12.93 11.34
CA PRO A 208 -9.74 -13.63 11.15
C PRO A 208 -9.93 -13.92 9.66
N PRO A 209 -10.41 -15.10 9.28
CA PRO A 209 -10.75 -15.37 7.88
C PRO A 209 -11.79 -14.36 7.41
N ASN A 210 -11.56 -13.78 6.22
CA ASN A 210 -12.51 -12.90 5.54
C ASN A 210 -13.79 -13.66 5.19
#